data_2626d1d8dd3ce1afa308f0bfc863538d
#
_entry.id   2626d1d8dd3ce1afa308f0bfc863538d
#
_cell.length_a   1.000
_cell.length_b   1.000
_cell.length_c   1.000
_cell.angle_alpha   90.00
_cell.angle_beta   90.00
_cell.angle_gamma   90.00
#
_symmetry.space_group_name_H-M   'P 1'
#
loop_
_entity.id
_entity.type
_entity.pdbx_description
1 polymer ?
#
loop_
_entity_poly.entity_id
_entity_poly.type
_entity_poly.pdbx_seq_one_letter_code
_entity_poly.pdbx_strand_id
1 'polypeptide(L)'
;VSEPAIHAARRGAVRVAQRARRRIRLGRRWALRASLDFQDTWSGRRNPLLPPRRMDLPSQISEIGERLVDLMIDLGRLAPDDAVLDIGCGPGRTAAALTRYLDPDRGRYEGFDVMPRSIDWCSKAISPRHPSFRFRVADLHNAQYNPNGSQAACDYDFPYADAEFDVAVAASLFTHLRPFESRRYLEEAARVLRGGGRLLGTWFLLNAESRDLIAQGRARQGGVFGEQRPPLELHEFSDERGFEFASPHAEVPEHMILVDEELVRSLHERAGLRIVEVRYGRWAGREGGPAQFGQDLLVAERS
;
A
#
# COMPACT_ATOMS: atom_id res chain seq x y z
N VAL A 1 23.06 42.14 21.56
CA VAL A 1 22.39 41.09 20.75
C VAL A 1 20.94 41.12 21.09
N SER A 2 20.06 41.39 20.12
CA SER A 2 18.61 41.53 20.35
C SER A 2 17.97 40.19 20.74
N GLU A 3 17.00 40.21 21.64
CA GLU A 3 16.29 39.04 22.16
C GLU A 3 15.75 38.09 21.04
N PRO A 4 15.30 38.61 19.87
CA PRO A 4 14.92 37.78 18.72
C PRO A 4 16.09 36.96 18.14
N ALA A 5 17.29 37.45 18.16
CA ALA A 5 18.47 36.73 17.64
C ALA A 5 18.89 35.57 18.55
N ILE A 6 18.75 35.72 19.86
CA ILE A 6 18.98 34.64 20.84
C ILE A 6 17.94 33.53 20.69
N HIS A 7 16.68 33.89 20.47
CA HIS A 7 15.58 32.93 20.24
C HIS A 7 15.76 32.17 18.91
N ALA A 8 16.21 32.82 17.85
CA ALA A 8 16.49 32.18 16.57
C ALA A 8 17.67 31.20 16.66
N ALA A 9 18.75 31.58 17.37
CA ALA A 9 19.91 30.72 17.61
C ALA A 9 19.54 29.46 18.45
N ARG A 10 18.73 29.64 19.50
CA ARG A 10 18.22 28.52 20.31
C ARG A 10 17.34 27.56 19.49
N ARG A 11 16.43 28.05 18.63
CA ARG A 11 15.63 27.21 17.73
C ARG A 11 16.52 26.46 16.72
N GLY A 12 17.56 27.11 16.18
CA GLY A 12 18.54 26.48 15.32
C GLY A 12 19.29 25.34 16.00
N ALA A 13 19.80 25.57 17.22
CA ALA A 13 20.50 24.55 18.01
C ALA A 13 19.60 23.34 18.35
N VAL A 14 18.32 23.58 18.70
CA VAL A 14 17.35 22.51 18.96
C VAL A 14 17.10 21.67 17.69
N ARG A 15 16.94 22.30 16.53
CA ARG A 15 16.76 21.59 15.25
C ARG A 15 17.99 20.74 14.88
N VAL A 16 19.20 21.25 15.09
CA VAL A 16 20.45 20.52 14.85
C VAL A 16 20.55 19.31 15.79
N ALA A 17 20.27 19.50 17.08
CA ALA A 17 20.27 18.41 18.06
C ALA A 17 19.21 17.35 17.74
N GLN A 18 18.01 17.74 17.30
CA GLN A 18 16.95 16.82 16.87
C GLN A 18 17.37 16.03 15.63
N ARG A 19 17.99 16.68 14.62
CA ARG A 19 18.54 16.01 13.43
C ARG A 19 19.63 15.01 13.79
N ALA A 20 20.55 15.38 14.69
CA ALA A 20 21.60 14.49 15.16
C ALA A 20 21.04 13.27 15.92
N ARG A 21 20.09 13.49 16.85
CA ARG A 21 19.40 12.39 17.55
C ARG A 21 18.66 11.46 16.60
N ARG A 22 17.99 12.01 15.58
CA ARG A 22 17.31 11.23 14.54
C ARG A 22 18.31 10.38 13.74
N ARG A 23 19.47 10.94 13.34
CA ARG A 23 20.54 10.20 12.64
C ARG A 23 21.10 9.05 13.48
N ILE A 24 21.36 9.29 14.77
CA ILE A 24 21.86 8.25 15.70
C ILE A 24 20.81 7.14 15.87
N ARG A 25 19.54 7.50 16.03
CA ARG A 25 18.45 6.52 16.15
C ARG A 25 18.28 5.69 14.89
N LEU A 26 18.36 6.31 13.71
CA LEU A 26 18.32 5.62 12.42
C LEU A 26 19.52 4.69 12.24
N GLY A 27 20.73 5.14 12.59
CA GLY A 27 21.94 4.31 12.54
C GLY A 27 21.86 3.07 13.45
N ARG A 28 21.36 3.23 14.68
CA ARG A 28 21.15 2.10 15.61
C ARG A 28 20.10 1.12 15.12
N ARG A 29 18.99 1.61 14.55
CA ARG A 29 17.97 0.77 13.93
C ARG A 29 18.53 0.00 12.74
N TRP A 30 19.30 0.66 11.90
CA TRP A 30 19.93 0.01 10.75
C TRP A 30 20.90 -1.11 11.18
N ALA A 31 21.78 -0.85 12.17
CA ALA A 31 22.72 -1.82 12.69
C ALA A 31 22.00 -3.06 13.31
N LEU A 32 20.94 -2.82 14.10
CA LEU A 32 20.14 -3.89 14.66
C LEU A 32 19.48 -4.74 13.55
N ARG A 33 18.90 -4.11 12.55
CA ARG A 33 18.27 -4.81 11.42
C ARG A 33 19.27 -5.61 10.60
N ALA A 34 20.48 -5.03 10.37
CA ALA A 34 21.55 -5.75 9.69
C ALA A 34 22.02 -6.98 10.46
N SER A 35 22.09 -6.89 11.80
CA SER A 35 22.41 -8.03 12.67
C SER A 35 21.32 -9.11 12.58
N LEU A 36 20.04 -8.74 12.63
CA LEU A 36 18.92 -9.66 12.48
C LEU A 36 18.89 -10.31 11.08
N ASP A 37 19.14 -9.54 10.02
CA ASP A 37 19.28 -10.09 8.66
C ASP A 37 20.40 -11.13 8.57
N PHE A 38 21.53 -10.86 9.22
CA PHE A 38 22.65 -11.81 9.29
C PHE A 38 22.26 -13.09 10.04
N GLN A 39 21.62 -12.96 11.20
CA GLN A 39 21.16 -14.10 12.01
C GLN A 39 20.13 -14.95 11.25
N ASP A 40 19.15 -14.32 10.59
CA ASP A 40 18.14 -15.01 9.82
C ASP A 40 18.75 -15.73 8.60
N THR A 41 19.75 -15.12 7.95
CA THR A 41 20.49 -15.74 6.85
C THR A 41 21.28 -16.95 7.32
N TRP A 42 22.03 -16.80 8.43
CA TRP A 42 22.86 -17.88 9.01
C TRP A 42 22.01 -19.06 9.49
N SER A 43 20.84 -18.80 10.06
CA SER A 43 19.92 -19.84 10.57
C SER A 43 19.02 -20.45 9.50
N GLY A 44 19.12 -20.02 8.23
CA GLY A 44 18.26 -20.48 7.14
C GLY A 44 16.79 -20.04 7.24
N ARG A 45 16.47 -19.17 8.20
CA ARG A 45 15.09 -18.67 8.40
C ARG A 45 14.68 -17.57 7.46
N ARG A 46 15.65 -16.97 6.74
CA ARG A 46 15.37 -15.89 5.82
C ARG A 46 14.74 -16.40 4.52
N ASN A 47 13.57 -15.86 4.16
CA ASN A 47 13.06 -16.03 2.81
C ASN A 47 13.92 -15.20 1.84
N PRO A 48 14.67 -15.82 0.89
CA PRO A 48 15.55 -15.10 -0.02
C PRO A 48 14.83 -14.23 -1.04
N LEU A 49 13.53 -14.42 -1.23
CA LEU A 49 12.69 -13.63 -2.13
C LEU A 49 12.21 -12.33 -1.48
N LEU A 50 12.26 -12.23 -0.15
CA LEU A 50 11.88 -11.02 0.57
C LEU A 50 13.10 -10.14 0.84
N PRO A 51 12.94 -8.81 0.75
CA PRO A 51 14.04 -7.90 0.98
C PRO A 51 14.50 -7.92 2.43
N PRO A 52 15.76 -7.53 2.68
CA PRO A 52 16.29 -7.48 4.03
C PRO A 52 15.57 -6.43 4.88
N ARG A 53 15.49 -6.67 6.19
CA ARG A 53 14.83 -5.78 7.18
C ARG A 53 15.39 -4.35 7.16
N ARG A 54 16.65 -4.16 6.69
CA ARG A 54 17.25 -2.84 6.52
C ARG A 54 16.56 -1.97 5.45
N MET A 55 15.66 -2.53 4.63
CA MET A 55 14.81 -1.78 3.70
C MET A 55 13.56 -1.18 4.36
N ASP A 56 13.53 -1.11 5.68
CA ASP A 56 12.48 -0.48 6.49
C ASP A 56 11.10 -1.15 6.43
N LEU A 57 11.09 -2.46 6.24
CA LEU A 57 9.89 -3.26 6.08
C LEU A 57 9.31 -3.74 7.42
N PRO A 58 8.00 -3.98 7.50
CA PRO A 58 7.37 -4.62 8.65
C PRO A 58 7.99 -6.00 8.91
N SER A 59 8.12 -6.39 10.18
CA SER A 59 8.63 -7.71 10.56
C SER A 59 7.75 -8.86 10.04
N GLN A 60 6.47 -8.59 9.79
CA GLN A 60 5.44 -9.55 9.35
C GLN A 60 5.21 -9.52 7.82
N ILE A 61 6.18 -9.06 7.04
CA ILE A 61 6.00 -8.89 5.59
C ILE A 61 5.64 -10.20 4.88
N SER A 62 6.20 -11.33 5.30
CA SER A 62 5.88 -12.67 4.75
C SER A 62 4.44 -13.05 5.03
N GLU A 63 4.01 -12.94 6.29
CA GLU A 63 2.66 -13.29 6.73
C GLU A 63 1.59 -12.43 6.05
N ILE A 64 1.88 -11.14 5.84
CA ILE A 64 0.98 -10.25 5.10
C ILE A 64 0.86 -10.71 3.64
N GLY A 65 1.96 -11.10 3.00
CA GLY A 65 1.94 -11.61 1.62
C GLY A 65 1.14 -12.91 1.50
N GLU A 66 1.34 -13.85 2.41
CA GLU A 66 0.62 -15.13 2.46
C GLU A 66 -0.90 -14.92 2.62
N ARG A 67 -1.29 -14.05 3.56
CA ARG A 67 -2.71 -13.70 3.76
C ARG A 67 -3.35 -13.03 2.56
N LEU A 68 -2.59 -12.20 1.82
CA LEU A 68 -3.08 -11.60 0.59
C LEU A 68 -3.38 -12.68 -0.45
N VAL A 69 -2.50 -13.67 -0.59
CA VAL A 69 -2.71 -14.78 -1.51
C VAL A 69 -3.93 -15.60 -1.11
N ASP A 70 -4.12 -15.92 0.18
CA ASP A 70 -5.31 -16.59 0.67
C ASP A 70 -6.59 -15.82 0.28
N LEU A 71 -6.60 -14.49 0.42
CA LEU A 71 -7.74 -13.67 0.00
C LEU A 71 -7.93 -13.64 -1.52
N MET A 72 -6.84 -13.65 -2.29
CA MET A 72 -6.93 -13.73 -3.75
C MET A 72 -7.53 -15.06 -4.19
N ILE A 73 -7.22 -16.16 -3.50
CA ILE A 73 -7.83 -17.47 -3.75
C ILE A 73 -9.31 -17.47 -3.36
N ASP A 74 -9.62 -17.08 -2.12
CA ASP A 74 -10.96 -17.18 -1.55
C ASP A 74 -11.94 -16.20 -2.20
N LEU A 75 -11.53 -14.96 -2.38
CA LEU A 75 -12.37 -13.86 -2.84
C LEU A 75 -12.08 -13.43 -4.28
N GLY A 76 -10.82 -13.51 -4.69
CA GLY A 76 -10.37 -13.22 -6.04
C GLY A 76 -10.66 -14.34 -7.04
N ARG A 77 -10.98 -15.55 -6.56
CA ARG A 77 -11.10 -16.77 -7.37
C ARG A 77 -9.82 -17.12 -8.11
N LEU A 78 -8.69 -16.78 -7.53
CA LEU A 78 -7.37 -17.00 -8.14
C LEU A 78 -7.13 -18.49 -8.35
N ALA A 79 -6.79 -18.88 -9.57
CA ALA A 79 -6.32 -20.21 -9.95
C ALA A 79 -4.80 -20.24 -10.21
N PRO A 80 -4.15 -21.42 -10.12
CA PRO A 80 -2.70 -21.51 -10.32
C PRO A 80 -2.21 -21.06 -11.69
N ASP A 81 -3.02 -21.14 -12.72
CA ASP A 81 -2.70 -20.80 -14.11
C ASP A 81 -3.13 -19.39 -14.53
N ASP A 82 -3.61 -18.59 -13.58
CA ASP A 82 -4.06 -17.22 -13.84
C ASP A 82 -2.90 -16.23 -14.07
N ALA A 83 -3.24 -15.15 -14.76
CA ALA A 83 -2.44 -13.95 -14.90
C ALA A 83 -2.81 -12.95 -13.80
N VAL A 84 -1.85 -12.59 -12.96
CA VAL A 84 -2.02 -11.69 -11.82
C VAL A 84 -1.34 -10.35 -12.08
N LEU A 85 -2.04 -9.24 -11.78
CA LEU A 85 -1.49 -7.89 -11.73
C LEU A 85 -1.43 -7.39 -10.29
N ASP A 86 -0.24 -6.99 -9.81
CA ASP A 86 -0.04 -6.37 -8.49
C ASP A 86 0.26 -4.87 -8.68
N ILE A 87 -0.75 -4.05 -8.39
CA ILE A 87 -0.74 -2.60 -8.57
C ILE A 87 -0.16 -1.97 -7.28
N GLY A 88 1.05 -1.41 -7.37
CA GLY A 88 1.78 -0.98 -6.18
C GLY A 88 2.39 -2.16 -5.44
N CYS A 89 3.11 -3.03 -6.16
CA CYS A 89 3.64 -4.29 -5.64
C CYS A 89 4.69 -4.12 -4.52
N GLY A 90 5.20 -2.90 -4.33
CA GLY A 90 6.21 -2.60 -3.34
C GLY A 90 7.42 -3.53 -3.46
N PRO A 91 7.94 -3.99 -2.32
CA PRO A 91 9.13 -4.86 -2.28
C PRO A 91 8.81 -6.34 -2.54
N GLY A 92 7.66 -6.66 -3.14
CA GLY A 92 7.32 -7.99 -3.64
C GLY A 92 6.79 -8.98 -2.59
N ARG A 93 6.09 -8.50 -1.56
CA ARG A 93 5.51 -9.39 -0.53
C ARG A 93 4.49 -10.37 -1.10
N THR A 94 3.59 -9.90 -1.96
CA THR A 94 2.58 -10.71 -2.66
C THR A 94 3.26 -11.64 -3.66
N ALA A 95 4.19 -11.09 -4.47
CA ALA A 95 4.96 -11.87 -5.42
C ALA A 95 5.67 -13.06 -4.76
N ALA A 96 6.40 -12.82 -3.66
CA ALA A 96 7.13 -13.86 -2.95
C ALA A 96 6.22 -14.99 -2.42
N ALA A 97 4.99 -14.69 -2.03
CA ALA A 97 4.01 -15.69 -1.63
C ALA A 97 3.42 -16.43 -2.85
N LEU A 98 3.08 -15.72 -3.92
CA LEU A 98 2.53 -16.28 -5.16
C LEU A 98 3.49 -17.24 -5.89
N THR A 99 4.81 -17.13 -5.68
CA THR A 99 5.78 -18.09 -6.25
C THR A 99 5.54 -19.53 -5.82
N ARG A 100 4.81 -19.76 -4.73
CA ARG A 100 4.47 -21.09 -4.22
C ARG A 100 3.08 -21.56 -4.64
N TYR A 101 2.29 -20.68 -5.24
CA TYR A 101 0.91 -20.96 -5.63
C TYR A 101 0.71 -21.02 -7.14
N LEU A 102 1.26 -20.04 -7.88
CA LEU A 102 1.11 -20.00 -9.32
C LEU A 102 1.91 -21.11 -10.01
N ASP A 103 1.30 -21.72 -11.02
CA ASP A 103 1.94 -22.71 -11.89
C ASP A 103 3.14 -22.06 -12.62
N PRO A 104 4.34 -22.62 -12.55
CA PRO A 104 5.55 -21.99 -13.09
C PRO A 104 5.54 -21.83 -14.61
N ASP A 105 4.77 -22.66 -15.33
CA ASP A 105 4.74 -22.69 -16.79
C ASP A 105 3.54 -21.95 -17.38
N ARG A 106 2.42 -21.87 -16.63
CA ARG A 106 1.14 -21.32 -17.12
C ARG A 106 0.73 -20.05 -16.36
N GLY A 107 1.04 -19.96 -15.05
CA GLY A 107 0.74 -18.80 -14.25
C GLY A 107 1.67 -17.63 -14.54
N ARG A 108 1.17 -16.41 -14.46
CA ARG A 108 1.93 -15.20 -14.73
C ARG A 108 1.69 -14.15 -13.68
N TYR A 109 2.75 -13.43 -13.33
CA TYR A 109 2.68 -12.28 -12.42
C TYR A 109 3.35 -11.07 -13.04
N GLU A 110 2.65 -9.94 -13.05
CA GLU A 110 3.18 -8.62 -13.37
C GLU A 110 2.96 -7.70 -12.18
N GLY A 111 4.00 -6.98 -11.77
CA GLY A 111 3.90 -5.98 -10.71
C GLY A 111 4.55 -4.68 -11.12
N PHE A 112 3.96 -3.55 -10.71
CA PHE A 112 4.62 -2.26 -10.85
C PHE A 112 4.53 -1.44 -9.57
N ASP A 113 5.50 -0.55 -9.38
CA ASP A 113 5.56 0.35 -8.22
C ASP A 113 6.32 1.62 -8.58
N VAL A 114 6.04 2.70 -7.85
CA VAL A 114 6.72 4.00 -8.02
C VAL A 114 8.11 4.02 -7.39
N MET A 115 8.47 3.01 -6.60
CA MET A 115 9.74 2.93 -5.88
C MET A 115 10.79 2.13 -6.67
N PRO A 116 11.77 2.77 -7.37
CA PRO A 116 12.76 2.06 -8.19
C PRO A 116 13.58 1.03 -7.40
N ARG A 117 13.87 1.33 -6.12
CA ARG A 117 14.65 0.44 -5.25
C ARG A 117 13.91 -0.86 -4.92
N SER A 118 12.59 -0.82 -4.77
CA SER A 118 11.76 -1.99 -4.55
C SER A 118 11.73 -2.87 -5.78
N ILE A 119 11.55 -2.27 -6.94
CA ILE A 119 11.53 -2.97 -8.23
C ILE A 119 12.89 -3.59 -8.56
N ASP A 120 13.99 -2.86 -8.33
CA ASP A 120 15.35 -3.41 -8.50
C ASP A 120 15.56 -4.66 -7.62
N TRP A 121 15.08 -4.64 -6.37
CA TRP A 121 15.10 -5.82 -5.51
C TRP A 121 14.31 -6.98 -6.11
N CYS A 122 13.05 -6.77 -6.46
CA CYS A 122 12.17 -7.81 -7.00
C CYS A 122 12.74 -8.44 -8.27
N SER A 123 13.24 -7.60 -9.19
CA SER A 123 13.84 -8.03 -10.46
C SER A 123 15.12 -8.86 -10.26
N LYS A 124 15.89 -8.61 -9.19
CA LYS A 124 17.14 -9.35 -8.88
C LYS A 124 16.91 -10.58 -8.02
N ALA A 125 15.92 -10.55 -7.13
CA ALA A 125 15.69 -11.63 -6.18
C ALA A 125 14.65 -12.65 -6.66
N ILE A 126 13.59 -12.21 -7.33
CA ILE A 126 12.44 -13.03 -7.72
C ILE A 126 12.54 -13.48 -9.18
N SER A 127 12.62 -12.56 -10.14
CA SER A 127 12.56 -12.88 -11.57
C SER A 127 13.57 -13.92 -12.06
N PRO A 128 14.83 -13.98 -11.57
CA PRO A 128 15.78 -15.01 -12.04
C PRO A 128 15.41 -16.44 -11.62
N ARG A 129 14.60 -16.58 -10.56
CA ARG A 129 14.11 -17.88 -10.04
C ARG A 129 12.73 -18.23 -10.54
N HIS A 130 11.95 -17.21 -10.91
CA HIS A 130 10.58 -17.28 -11.38
C HIS A 130 10.42 -16.39 -12.61
N PRO A 131 10.80 -16.86 -13.82
CA PRO A 131 10.83 -16.03 -15.04
C PRO A 131 9.46 -15.49 -15.48
N SER A 132 8.36 -16.12 -15.04
CA SER A 132 6.99 -15.65 -15.25
C SER A 132 6.60 -14.47 -14.35
N PHE A 133 7.48 -14.06 -13.41
CA PHE A 133 7.28 -12.90 -12.51
C PHE A 133 8.09 -11.70 -13.02
N ARG A 134 7.41 -10.66 -13.44
CA ARG A 134 8.01 -9.45 -13.99
C ARG A 134 7.66 -8.22 -13.17
N PHE A 135 8.57 -7.24 -13.14
CA PHE A 135 8.43 -6.03 -12.35
C PHE A 135 8.81 -4.80 -13.16
N ARG A 136 8.04 -3.70 -12.99
CA ARG A 136 8.25 -2.43 -13.71
C ARG A 136 8.25 -1.25 -12.74
N VAL A 137 9.10 -0.27 -12.99
CA VAL A 137 9.03 1.03 -12.34
C VAL A 137 7.99 1.88 -13.07
N ALA A 138 7.03 2.43 -12.32
CA ALA A 138 6.14 3.49 -12.79
C ALA A 138 6.70 4.82 -12.28
N ASP A 139 7.24 5.65 -13.17
CA ASP A 139 7.87 6.92 -12.79
C ASP A 139 6.83 8.01 -12.49
N LEU A 140 6.01 7.75 -11.47
CA LEU A 140 4.90 8.61 -11.08
C LEU A 140 5.27 9.44 -9.86
N HIS A 141 4.82 10.68 -9.85
CA HIS A 141 4.93 11.54 -8.70
C HIS A 141 4.02 11.05 -7.56
N ASN A 142 4.60 10.85 -6.39
CA ASN A 142 3.88 10.65 -5.14
C ASN A 142 4.66 11.32 -4.02
N ALA A 143 4.02 12.22 -3.28
CA ALA A 143 4.69 13.05 -2.28
C ALA A 143 5.40 12.25 -1.19
N GLN A 144 4.93 11.03 -0.90
CA GLN A 144 5.51 10.14 0.11
C GLN A 144 6.58 9.21 -0.43
N TYR A 145 6.32 8.56 -1.59
CA TYR A 145 7.14 7.44 -2.07
C TYR A 145 8.07 7.79 -3.22
N ASN A 146 7.67 8.72 -4.10
CA ASN A 146 8.47 9.19 -5.23
C ASN A 146 8.22 10.67 -5.53
N PRO A 147 8.71 11.59 -4.68
CA PRO A 147 8.47 13.03 -4.86
C PRO A 147 9.13 13.62 -6.13
N ASN A 148 10.02 12.88 -6.78
CA ASN A 148 10.69 13.28 -8.01
C ASN A 148 10.15 12.58 -9.26
N GLY A 149 9.05 11.83 -9.16
CA GLY A 149 8.41 11.18 -10.30
C GLY A 149 7.97 12.19 -11.35
N SER A 150 8.10 11.84 -12.63
CA SER A 150 7.91 12.77 -13.74
C SER A 150 6.48 12.87 -14.24
N GLN A 151 5.63 11.87 -13.98
CA GLN A 151 4.24 11.79 -14.46
C GLN A 151 3.25 11.84 -13.30
N ALA A 152 2.10 12.46 -13.52
CA ALA A 152 1.00 12.41 -12.55
C ALA A 152 0.30 11.05 -12.57
N ALA A 153 -0.10 10.56 -11.39
CA ALA A 153 -0.78 9.27 -11.27
C ALA A 153 -2.14 9.23 -12.01
N CYS A 154 -2.82 10.37 -12.11
CA CYS A 154 -4.09 10.50 -12.84
C CYS A 154 -3.97 10.37 -14.36
N ASP A 155 -2.76 10.48 -14.93
CA ASP A 155 -2.49 10.41 -16.36
C ASP A 155 -1.78 9.09 -16.74
N TYR A 156 -1.68 8.16 -15.81
CA TYR A 156 -0.95 6.91 -16.04
C TYR A 156 -1.83 5.86 -16.71
N ASP A 157 -1.38 5.42 -17.89
CA ASP A 157 -1.91 4.25 -18.57
C ASP A 157 -1.10 3.04 -18.14
N PHE A 158 -1.77 1.99 -17.64
CA PHE A 158 -1.07 0.76 -17.31
C PHE A 158 -0.47 0.15 -18.59
N PRO A 159 0.82 -0.23 -18.60
CA PRO A 159 1.51 -0.68 -19.80
C PRO A 159 1.15 -2.13 -20.17
N TYR A 160 -0.14 -2.43 -20.18
CA TYR A 160 -0.71 -3.76 -20.44
C TYR A 160 -1.89 -3.65 -21.40
N ALA A 161 -2.16 -4.75 -22.10
CA ALA A 161 -3.27 -4.83 -23.03
C ALA A 161 -4.64 -4.94 -22.30
N ASP A 162 -5.71 -4.67 -23.03
CA ASP A 162 -7.07 -4.87 -22.53
C ASP A 162 -7.31 -6.36 -22.26
N ALA A 163 -8.03 -6.66 -21.18
CA ALA A 163 -8.41 -8.01 -20.81
C ALA A 163 -7.22 -8.99 -20.70
N GLU A 164 -6.11 -8.53 -20.14
CA GLU A 164 -4.87 -9.30 -20.02
C GLU A 164 -4.79 -10.13 -18.74
N PHE A 165 -5.49 -9.73 -17.66
CA PHE A 165 -5.37 -10.32 -16.33
C PHE A 165 -6.67 -10.94 -15.84
N ASP A 166 -6.53 -12.00 -15.03
CA ASP A 166 -7.63 -12.69 -14.37
C ASP A 166 -7.92 -12.06 -12.99
N VAL A 167 -6.85 -11.72 -12.25
CA VAL A 167 -6.94 -11.11 -10.92
C VAL A 167 -5.99 -9.93 -10.83
N ALA A 168 -6.47 -8.82 -10.27
CA ALA A 168 -5.64 -7.69 -9.89
C ALA A 168 -5.69 -7.46 -8.38
N VAL A 169 -4.59 -7.04 -7.77
CA VAL A 169 -4.52 -6.67 -6.36
C VAL A 169 -3.88 -5.29 -6.21
N ALA A 170 -4.45 -4.45 -5.33
CA ALA A 170 -3.97 -3.11 -4.99
C ALA A 170 -3.93 -2.97 -3.46
N ALA A 171 -2.93 -3.63 -2.83
CA ALA A 171 -2.82 -3.71 -1.38
C ALA A 171 -2.06 -2.52 -0.79
N SER A 172 -2.73 -1.70 0.02
CA SER A 172 -2.21 -0.45 0.58
C SER A 172 -1.80 0.57 -0.49
N LEU A 173 -2.53 0.62 -1.59
CA LEU A 173 -2.32 1.58 -2.67
C LEU A 173 -3.33 2.73 -2.58
N PHE A 174 -4.64 2.46 -2.61
CA PHE A 174 -5.68 3.48 -2.57
C PHE A 174 -5.70 4.28 -1.27
N THR A 175 -5.08 3.76 -0.23
CA THR A 175 -4.83 4.47 1.04
C THR A 175 -3.78 5.57 0.93
N HIS A 176 -3.16 5.76 -0.23
CA HIS A 176 -2.11 6.73 -0.54
C HIS A 176 -2.37 7.52 -1.84
N LEU A 177 -3.50 7.26 -2.51
CA LEU A 177 -3.94 7.96 -3.72
C LEU A 177 -5.13 8.86 -3.42
N ARG A 178 -5.12 10.08 -3.93
CA ARG A 178 -6.29 10.98 -3.88
C ARG A 178 -7.43 10.39 -4.70
N PRO A 179 -8.70 10.74 -4.43
CA PRO A 179 -9.83 10.12 -5.11
C PRO A 179 -9.79 10.22 -6.64
N PHE A 180 -9.33 11.37 -7.21
CA PHE A 180 -9.24 11.52 -8.66
C PHE A 180 -8.13 10.64 -9.29
N GLU A 181 -7.04 10.37 -8.56
CA GLU A 181 -6.00 9.42 -8.97
C GLU A 181 -6.53 7.99 -8.86
N SER A 182 -7.23 7.67 -7.77
CA SER A 182 -7.88 6.38 -7.56
C SER A 182 -8.88 6.06 -8.67
N ARG A 183 -9.63 7.07 -9.16
CA ARG A 183 -10.53 6.92 -10.31
C ARG A 183 -9.77 6.38 -11.53
N ARG A 184 -8.64 7.00 -11.89
CA ARG A 184 -7.84 6.57 -13.06
C ARG A 184 -7.34 5.14 -12.89
N TYR A 185 -6.87 4.79 -11.70
CA TYR A 185 -6.39 3.44 -11.41
C TYR A 185 -7.50 2.38 -11.47
N LEU A 186 -8.72 2.72 -11.07
CA LEU A 186 -9.88 1.83 -11.21
C LEU A 186 -10.29 1.65 -12.67
N GLU A 187 -10.29 2.73 -13.47
CA GLU A 187 -10.54 2.68 -14.91
C GLU A 187 -9.52 1.78 -15.63
N GLU A 188 -8.24 1.92 -15.32
CA GLU A 188 -7.17 1.10 -15.89
C GLU A 188 -7.23 -0.36 -15.40
N ALA A 189 -7.50 -0.58 -14.10
CA ALA A 189 -7.69 -1.93 -13.58
C ALA A 189 -8.85 -2.65 -14.28
N ALA A 190 -9.97 -1.93 -14.50
CA ALA A 190 -11.09 -2.49 -15.26
C ALA A 190 -10.72 -2.79 -16.71
N ARG A 191 -9.95 -1.92 -17.37
CA ARG A 191 -9.52 -2.12 -18.76
C ARG A 191 -8.66 -3.38 -18.90
N VAL A 192 -7.70 -3.57 -18.02
CA VAL A 192 -6.74 -4.68 -18.12
C VAL A 192 -7.25 -6.00 -17.55
N LEU A 193 -8.28 -6.00 -16.73
CA LEU A 193 -8.93 -7.23 -16.26
C LEU A 193 -9.79 -7.84 -17.37
N ARG A 194 -9.88 -9.16 -17.43
CA ARG A 194 -10.85 -9.90 -18.26
C ARG A 194 -12.27 -9.72 -17.75
N GLY A 195 -13.27 -9.95 -18.59
CA GLY A 195 -14.67 -10.04 -18.15
C GLY A 195 -14.81 -11.11 -17.06
N GLY A 196 -15.41 -10.75 -15.93
CA GLY A 196 -15.48 -11.60 -14.73
C GLY A 196 -14.20 -11.64 -13.87
N GLY A 197 -13.10 -11.03 -14.31
CA GLY A 197 -11.87 -10.86 -13.53
C GLY A 197 -12.08 -9.97 -12.32
N ARG A 198 -11.28 -10.14 -11.27
CA ARG A 198 -11.49 -9.46 -9.98
C ARG A 198 -10.34 -8.56 -9.56
N LEU A 199 -10.70 -7.39 -9.01
CA LEU A 199 -9.80 -6.47 -8.31
C LEU A 199 -10.01 -6.59 -6.80
N LEU A 200 -8.93 -6.83 -6.06
CA LEU A 200 -8.89 -6.73 -4.60
C LEU A 200 -8.15 -5.45 -4.21
N GLY A 201 -8.87 -4.45 -3.69
CA GLY A 201 -8.32 -3.15 -3.31
C GLY A 201 -8.50 -2.85 -1.82
N THR A 202 -7.47 -2.28 -1.17
CA THR A 202 -7.61 -1.88 0.24
C THR A 202 -7.74 -0.38 0.39
N TRP A 203 -8.59 0.03 1.35
CA TRP A 203 -9.04 1.39 1.58
C TRP A 203 -9.09 1.74 3.07
N PHE A 204 -9.29 3.03 3.36
CA PHE A 204 -9.83 3.52 4.63
C PHE A 204 -11.17 4.19 4.33
N LEU A 205 -12.27 3.46 4.57
CA LEU A 205 -13.61 3.90 4.19
C LEU A 205 -14.28 4.72 5.31
N LEU A 206 -14.64 5.95 4.99
CA LEU A 206 -15.47 6.77 5.86
C LEU A 206 -16.93 6.44 5.60
N ASN A 207 -17.59 5.85 6.59
CA ASN A 207 -19.04 5.61 6.67
C ASN A 207 -19.56 6.02 8.06
N ALA A 208 -20.85 5.90 8.29
CA ALA A 208 -21.45 6.29 9.57
C ALA A 208 -20.75 5.63 10.76
N GLU A 209 -20.51 4.32 10.72
CA GLU A 209 -19.85 3.59 11.81
C GLU A 209 -18.41 4.08 12.05
N SER A 210 -17.60 4.19 10.99
CA SER A 210 -16.21 4.63 11.16
C SER A 210 -16.11 6.06 11.66
N ARG A 211 -17.02 6.96 11.25
CA ARG A 211 -17.09 8.33 11.73
C ARG A 211 -17.47 8.37 13.22
N ASP A 212 -18.44 7.56 13.65
CA ASP A 212 -18.82 7.44 15.07
C ASP A 212 -17.67 6.89 15.92
N LEU A 213 -16.96 5.87 15.46
CA LEU A 213 -15.82 5.30 16.17
C LEU A 213 -14.65 6.28 16.28
N ILE A 214 -14.41 7.10 15.26
CA ILE A 214 -13.42 8.19 15.30
C ILE A 214 -13.84 9.24 16.33
N ALA A 215 -15.11 9.68 16.30
CA ALA A 215 -15.64 10.66 17.25
C ALA A 215 -15.59 10.17 18.70
N GLN A 216 -15.74 8.87 18.94
CA GLN A 216 -15.56 8.22 20.25
C GLN A 216 -14.08 8.05 20.65
N GLY A 217 -13.13 8.47 19.81
CA GLY A 217 -11.69 8.31 20.05
C GLY A 217 -11.20 6.86 20.04
N ARG A 218 -11.92 5.96 19.38
CA ARG A 218 -11.55 4.53 19.26
C ARG A 218 -10.52 4.28 18.16
N ALA A 219 -10.57 5.05 17.06
CA ALA A 219 -9.58 5.03 16.02
C ALA A 219 -8.25 5.64 16.48
N ARG A 220 -7.11 5.02 16.12
CA ARG A 220 -5.78 5.45 16.51
C ARG A 220 -4.88 5.71 15.32
N GLN A 221 -4.00 6.70 15.42
CA GLN A 221 -3.02 6.98 14.38
C GLN A 221 -2.11 5.76 14.14
N GLY A 222 -1.92 5.40 12.87
CA GLY A 222 -0.99 4.33 12.45
C GLY A 222 -1.55 2.91 12.48
N GLY A 223 -2.86 2.75 12.55
CA GLY A 223 -3.54 1.46 12.32
C GLY A 223 -3.32 0.42 13.41
N VAL A 224 -3.50 -0.84 13.05
CA VAL A 224 -3.67 -2.03 13.89
C VAL A 224 -2.46 -2.42 14.76
N PHE A 225 -1.28 -1.86 14.52
CA PHE A 225 -0.08 -2.30 15.21
C PHE A 225 0.24 -1.47 16.45
N GLY A 226 -0.47 -1.83 17.51
CA GLY A 226 -0.04 -1.72 18.91
C GLY A 226 0.41 -0.36 19.42
N GLU A 227 0.13 -0.17 20.69
CA GLU A 227 0.61 0.85 21.61
C GLU A 227 -0.13 2.20 21.56
N GLN A 228 -0.25 2.78 22.73
CA GLN A 228 -0.89 4.04 23.11
C GLN A 228 -0.59 5.19 22.13
N ARG A 229 -1.28 5.19 20.98
CA ARG A 229 -1.22 6.30 20.03
C ARG A 229 -2.39 7.23 20.27
N PRO A 230 -2.23 8.52 19.95
CA PRO A 230 -3.31 9.49 20.12
C PRO A 230 -4.53 9.10 19.28
N PRO A 231 -5.73 9.55 19.66
CA PRO A 231 -6.91 9.44 18.82
C PRO A 231 -6.65 9.98 17.41
N LEU A 232 -7.36 9.46 16.44
CA LEU A 232 -7.27 9.91 15.05
C LEU A 232 -8.03 11.24 14.94
N GLU A 233 -7.31 12.31 14.61
CA GLU A 233 -7.88 13.61 14.27
C GLU A 233 -7.80 13.79 12.77
N LEU A 234 -8.89 14.15 12.10
CA LEU A 234 -8.97 14.27 10.66
C LEU A 234 -8.97 15.73 10.21
N HIS A 235 -8.23 15.99 9.13
CA HIS A 235 -8.29 17.19 8.34
C HIS A 235 -9.03 16.86 7.03
N GLU A 236 -9.98 17.72 6.65
CA GLU A 236 -10.75 17.58 5.41
C GLU A 236 -10.03 18.28 4.27
N PHE A 237 -10.05 17.66 3.11
CA PHE A 237 -9.41 18.13 1.88
C PHE A 237 -10.36 17.99 0.70
N SER A 238 -10.08 18.77 -0.35
CA SER A 238 -10.65 18.56 -1.67
C SER A 238 -9.52 18.48 -2.69
N ASP A 239 -9.63 17.54 -3.63
CA ASP A 239 -8.64 17.40 -4.70
C ASP A 239 -8.93 18.37 -5.87
N GLU A 240 -8.08 18.37 -6.90
CA GLU A 240 -8.15 19.27 -8.05
C GLU A 240 -9.39 19.04 -8.92
N ARG A 241 -10.13 17.96 -8.70
CA ARG A 241 -11.40 17.63 -9.39
C ARG A 241 -12.62 17.82 -8.49
N GLY A 242 -12.41 18.34 -7.27
CA GLY A 242 -13.46 18.60 -6.31
C GLY A 242 -13.95 17.37 -5.55
N PHE A 243 -13.21 16.25 -5.57
CA PHE A 243 -13.51 15.12 -4.71
C PHE A 243 -13.00 15.37 -3.30
N GLU A 244 -13.87 15.13 -2.32
CA GLU A 244 -13.54 15.28 -0.90
C GLU A 244 -12.87 14.01 -0.35
N PHE A 245 -11.92 14.21 0.55
CA PHE A 245 -11.26 13.15 1.30
C PHE A 245 -10.73 13.68 2.64
N ALA A 246 -10.33 12.79 3.53
CA ALA A 246 -9.76 13.17 4.82
C ALA A 246 -8.40 12.51 5.05
N SER A 247 -7.58 13.13 5.90
CA SER A 247 -6.31 12.59 6.35
C SER A 247 -5.97 13.07 7.76
N PRO A 248 -5.32 12.24 8.60
CA PRO A 248 -4.74 12.72 9.85
C PRO A 248 -3.44 13.52 9.66
N HIS A 249 -2.95 13.65 8.43
CA HIS A 249 -1.69 14.30 8.09
C HIS A 249 -1.94 15.57 7.28
N ALA A 250 -1.86 16.74 7.94
CA ALA A 250 -2.14 18.02 7.30
C ALA A 250 -1.12 18.42 6.21
N GLU A 251 0.18 18.08 6.41
CA GLU A 251 1.25 18.50 5.49
C GLU A 251 1.42 17.56 4.28
N VAL A 252 1.22 16.25 4.47
CA VAL A 252 1.32 15.22 3.43
C VAL A 252 0.15 14.26 3.60
N PRO A 253 -1.03 14.61 3.06
CA PRO A 253 -2.24 13.79 3.21
C PRO A 253 -2.09 12.36 2.68
N GLU A 254 -1.23 12.15 1.69
CA GLU A 254 -0.96 10.86 1.05
C GLU A 254 -0.36 9.81 2.03
N HIS A 255 0.04 10.20 3.24
CA HIS A 255 0.43 9.22 4.27
C HIS A 255 -0.72 8.32 4.70
N MET A 256 -1.96 8.81 4.66
CA MET A 256 -3.16 8.04 4.99
C MET A 256 -4.39 8.77 4.45
N ILE A 257 -4.92 8.32 3.35
CA ILE A 257 -6.12 8.88 2.70
C ILE A 257 -7.35 8.08 3.10
N LEU A 258 -8.35 8.77 3.64
CA LEU A 258 -9.65 8.23 3.99
C LEU A 258 -10.68 8.82 3.02
N VAL A 259 -11.51 7.98 2.42
CA VAL A 259 -12.49 8.38 1.42
C VAL A 259 -13.88 7.91 1.83
N ASP A 260 -14.89 8.75 1.56
CA ASP A 260 -16.28 8.38 1.78
C ASP A 260 -16.64 7.10 1.01
N GLU A 261 -17.31 6.15 1.67
CA GLU A 261 -17.61 4.85 1.11
C GLU A 261 -18.53 4.95 -0.12
N GLU A 262 -19.47 5.89 -0.14
CA GLU A 262 -20.39 6.07 -1.28
C GLU A 262 -19.62 6.60 -2.49
N LEU A 263 -18.67 7.51 -2.27
CA LEU A 263 -17.77 7.97 -3.34
C LEU A 263 -16.96 6.81 -3.91
N VAL A 264 -16.34 5.97 -3.05
CA VAL A 264 -15.57 4.80 -3.51
C VAL A 264 -16.43 3.84 -4.31
N ARG A 265 -17.67 3.58 -3.89
CA ARG A 265 -18.64 2.75 -4.64
C ARG A 265 -18.97 3.35 -6.00
N SER A 266 -19.24 4.65 -6.05
CA SER A 266 -19.50 5.37 -7.30
C SER A 266 -18.32 5.33 -8.27
N LEU A 267 -17.07 5.46 -7.76
CA LEU A 267 -15.86 5.36 -8.59
C LEU A 267 -15.71 3.97 -9.21
N HIS A 268 -15.97 2.90 -8.44
CA HIS A 268 -15.93 1.52 -8.96
C HIS A 268 -17.00 1.30 -10.04
N GLU A 269 -18.25 1.71 -9.78
CA GLU A 269 -19.34 1.56 -10.73
C GLU A 269 -19.05 2.28 -12.06
N ARG A 270 -18.57 3.52 -11.99
CA ARG A 270 -18.18 4.31 -13.18
C ARG A 270 -17.03 3.69 -13.97
N ALA A 271 -16.14 2.97 -13.30
CA ALA A 271 -15.06 2.23 -13.95
C ALA A 271 -15.52 0.88 -14.56
N GLY A 272 -16.79 0.47 -14.38
CA GLY A 272 -17.30 -0.82 -14.82
C GLY A 272 -16.89 -1.99 -13.89
N LEU A 273 -16.60 -1.67 -12.62
CA LEU A 273 -16.24 -2.62 -11.57
C LEU A 273 -17.41 -2.76 -10.59
N ARG A 274 -18.07 -3.90 -10.58
CA ARG A 274 -19.17 -4.21 -9.64
C ARG A 274 -18.59 -4.73 -8.33
N ILE A 275 -18.76 -4.02 -7.23
CA ILE A 275 -18.35 -4.47 -5.90
C ILE A 275 -19.15 -5.71 -5.52
N VAL A 276 -18.48 -6.81 -5.21
CA VAL A 276 -19.07 -8.11 -4.85
C VAL A 276 -18.87 -8.46 -3.38
N GLU A 277 -17.87 -7.86 -2.72
CA GLU A 277 -17.58 -8.10 -1.31
C GLU A 277 -16.96 -6.85 -0.68
N VAL A 278 -17.31 -6.56 0.57
CA VAL A 278 -16.66 -5.54 1.42
C VAL A 278 -16.35 -6.17 2.77
N ARG A 279 -15.11 -6.08 3.21
CA ARG A 279 -14.67 -6.52 4.53
C ARG A 279 -14.05 -5.36 5.28
N TYR A 280 -14.71 -4.89 6.33
CA TYR A 280 -14.24 -3.76 7.11
C TYR A 280 -13.09 -4.15 8.03
N GLY A 281 -12.01 -3.37 7.97
CA GLY A 281 -10.82 -3.51 8.79
C GLY A 281 -10.96 -2.89 10.19
N ARG A 282 -9.91 -3.06 11.00
CA ARG A 282 -9.90 -2.54 12.40
C ARG A 282 -9.38 -1.12 12.52
N TRP A 283 -8.97 -0.47 11.46
CA TRP A 283 -8.32 0.84 11.50
C TRP A 283 -9.16 1.90 12.25
N ALA A 284 -10.48 1.83 12.14
CA ALA A 284 -11.42 2.74 12.82
C ALA A 284 -11.69 2.35 14.29
N GLY A 285 -11.09 1.26 14.80
CA GLY A 285 -11.35 0.78 16.16
C GLY A 285 -12.52 -0.20 16.26
N ARG A 286 -12.90 -0.85 15.15
CA ARG A 286 -13.91 -1.92 15.14
C ARG A 286 -13.46 -3.12 15.95
N GLU A 287 -14.38 -3.72 16.71
CA GLU A 287 -14.20 -4.96 17.44
C GLU A 287 -14.79 -6.12 16.63
N GLY A 288 -14.06 -7.23 16.61
CA GLY A 288 -14.53 -8.42 15.86
C GLY A 288 -14.48 -8.21 14.34
N GLY A 289 -14.39 -9.21 13.59
CA GLY A 289 -14.28 -9.17 12.14
C GLY A 289 -12.98 -9.81 11.69
N PRO A 290 -12.89 -10.23 10.43
CA PRO A 290 -11.70 -10.85 9.88
C PRO A 290 -10.57 -9.81 9.82
N ALA A 291 -9.89 -9.64 10.94
CA ALA A 291 -8.82 -8.68 11.15
C ALA A 291 -7.54 -9.03 10.39
N GLN A 292 -7.67 -9.43 9.14
CA GLN A 292 -6.52 -9.85 8.36
C GLN A 292 -5.69 -8.65 7.87
N PHE A 293 -6.35 -7.49 7.65
CA PHE A 293 -5.68 -6.22 7.38
C PHE A 293 -6.27 -5.16 8.31
N GLY A 294 -5.46 -4.20 8.74
CA GLY A 294 -5.99 -3.04 9.44
C GLY A 294 -6.95 -2.22 8.57
N GLN A 295 -6.77 -2.27 7.26
CA GLN A 295 -7.52 -1.57 6.23
C GLN A 295 -8.80 -2.32 5.83
N ASP A 296 -9.76 -1.61 5.25
CA ASP A 296 -10.95 -2.20 4.64
C ASP A 296 -10.57 -2.83 3.29
N LEU A 297 -11.16 -3.97 2.95
CA LEU A 297 -10.95 -4.66 1.68
C LEU A 297 -12.23 -4.60 0.84
N LEU A 298 -12.09 -4.13 -0.39
CA LEU A 298 -13.13 -4.24 -1.42
C LEU A 298 -12.71 -5.25 -2.47
N VAL A 299 -13.63 -6.12 -2.85
CA VAL A 299 -13.49 -7.00 -4.01
C VAL A 299 -14.49 -6.57 -5.06
N ALA A 300 -14.02 -6.24 -6.24
CA ALA A 300 -14.85 -5.83 -7.37
C ALA A 300 -14.58 -6.71 -8.57
N GLU A 301 -15.65 -7.03 -9.32
CA GLU A 301 -15.62 -7.88 -10.51
C GLU A 301 -15.86 -7.01 -11.76
N ARG A 302 -15.05 -7.18 -12.78
CA ARG A 302 -15.26 -6.53 -14.07
C ARG A 302 -16.53 -7.07 -14.72
N SER A 303 -17.45 -6.19 -15.07
CA SER A 303 -18.69 -6.48 -15.81
C SER A 303 -18.41 -6.96 -17.22
#